data_cc5b0d30e42e32894552f67511e504c7
#
_entry.id   cc5b0d30e42e32894552f67511e504c7
#
_cell.length_a   1.000
_cell.length_b   1.000
_cell.length_c   1.000
_cell.angle_alpha   90.00
_cell.angle_beta   90.00
_cell.angle_gamma   90.00
#
_symmetry.space_group_name_H-M   'P 1'
#
loop_
_entity.id
_entity.type
_entity.pdbx_description
1 polymer ?
#
loop_
_entity_poly.entity_id
_entity_poly.type
_entity_poly.pdbx_seq_one_letter_code
_entity_poly.pdbx_strand_id
1 'polypeptide(L)'
;DEFENLGGATLAAELGAASADHLVKTSPEDIRSLAQSGTVAVSLPGTPFGLNEEEYTPAQELIDAGAILALASDINPGTSWCESMQFILALACRKLGLTPAQAIAAGTINAAAALNLEDRIGSIEVGKQADLLLLSVEDYRQLGYRFGTNLVAMVIKRGSIFRVNTLS
;
A
#
# COMPACT_ATOMS: atom_id res chain seq x y z
N ASP A 1 15.61 -2.43 -4.49
CA ASP A 1 16.31 -3.11 -3.36
C ASP A 1 15.39 -4.18 -2.75
N GLU A 2 15.02 -5.17 -3.57
CA GLU A 2 14.13 -6.27 -3.17
C GLU A 2 14.92 -7.41 -2.50
N PHE A 3 15.92 -7.95 -3.20
CA PHE A 3 16.71 -9.10 -2.73
C PHE A 3 18.07 -8.70 -2.15
N GLU A 4 18.63 -7.61 -2.64
CA GLU A 4 19.91 -7.02 -2.19
C GLU A 4 19.80 -5.50 -2.16
N ASN A 5 20.57 -4.85 -1.30
CA ASN A 5 20.71 -3.39 -1.32
C ASN A 5 21.75 -3.00 -2.38
N LEU A 6 21.31 -2.37 -3.43
CA LEU A 6 22.14 -1.86 -4.53
C LEU A 6 22.07 -0.32 -4.61
N GLY A 7 21.48 0.35 -3.63
CA GLY A 7 21.30 1.80 -3.61
C GLY A 7 20.18 2.31 -4.53
N GLY A 8 19.27 1.44 -4.94
CA GLY A 8 18.16 1.78 -5.84
C GLY A 8 17.21 2.79 -5.24
N ALA A 9 16.96 2.72 -3.93
CA ALA A 9 16.11 3.67 -3.23
C ALA A 9 16.73 5.08 -3.19
N THR A 10 18.02 5.18 -2.87
CA THR A 10 18.77 6.46 -2.93
C THR A 10 18.79 7.01 -4.35
N LEU A 11 19.05 6.19 -5.37
CA LEU A 11 19.03 6.63 -6.76
C LEU A 11 17.64 7.15 -7.17
N ALA A 12 16.57 6.47 -6.77
CA ALA A 12 15.21 6.94 -7.04
C ALA A 12 14.94 8.32 -6.40
N ALA A 13 15.39 8.52 -5.17
CA ALA A 13 15.30 9.78 -4.46
C ALA A 13 16.08 10.90 -5.17
N GLU A 14 17.32 10.66 -5.59
CA GLU A 14 18.16 11.60 -6.32
C GLU A 14 17.58 12.01 -7.67
N LEU A 15 16.93 11.08 -8.36
CA LEU A 15 16.27 11.33 -9.65
C LEU A 15 14.89 11.99 -9.51
N GLY A 16 14.38 12.16 -8.29
CA GLY A 16 13.03 12.69 -8.04
C GLY A 16 11.94 11.77 -8.61
N ALA A 17 12.12 10.46 -8.52
CA ALA A 17 11.12 9.50 -8.95
C ALA A 17 9.83 9.66 -8.13
N ALA A 18 8.66 9.40 -8.74
CA ALA A 18 7.38 9.46 -8.05
C ALA A 18 7.30 8.40 -6.94
N SER A 19 7.83 7.20 -7.19
CA SER A 19 7.88 6.10 -6.22
C SER A 19 9.16 5.27 -6.34
N ALA A 20 9.45 4.51 -5.27
CA ALA A 20 10.43 3.44 -5.24
C ALA A 20 9.77 2.21 -4.60
N ASP A 21 9.84 1.07 -5.28
CA ASP A 21 9.03 -0.10 -4.96
C ASP A 21 9.86 -1.20 -4.27
N HIS A 22 9.15 -2.15 -3.57
CA HIS A 22 9.67 -3.25 -2.76
C HIS A 22 10.36 -2.81 -1.47
N LEU A 23 11.58 -2.29 -1.55
CA LEU A 23 12.32 -1.69 -0.44
C LEU A 23 12.57 -2.66 0.74
N VAL A 24 12.66 -3.97 0.48
CA VAL A 24 12.88 -4.98 1.53
C VAL A 24 14.29 -4.83 2.14
N LYS A 25 15.29 -4.57 1.30
CA LYS A 25 16.70 -4.44 1.70
C LYS A 25 17.16 -2.98 1.81
N THR A 26 16.27 -2.10 2.23
CA THR A 26 16.55 -0.66 2.34
C THR A 26 17.42 -0.34 3.55
N SER A 27 18.53 0.35 3.32
CA SER A 27 19.44 0.78 4.39
C SER A 27 18.92 2.02 5.14
N PRO A 28 19.46 2.32 6.33
CA PRO A 28 19.13 3.58 7.02
C PRO A 28 19.48 4.84 6.22
N GLU A 29 20.44 4.78 5.30
CA GLU A 29 20.77 5.88 4.41
C GLU A 29 19.71 6.07 3.33
N ASP A 30 19.26 4.99 2.72
CA ASP A 30 18.16 4.99 1.75
C ASP A 30 16.87 5.54 2.37
N ILE A 31 16.54 5.13 3.60
CA ILE A 31 15.38 5.63 4.34
C ILE A 31 15.44 7.16 4.48
N ARG A 32 16.62 7.70 4.85
CA ARG A 32 16.81 9.16 4.95
C ARG A 32 16.66 9.85 3.59
N SER A 33 17.20 9.26 2.53
CA SER A 33 17.11 9.79 1.18
C SER A 33 15.65 9.86 0.70
N LEU A 34 14.89 8.80 0.89
CA LEU A 34 13.45 8.76 0.58
C LEU A 34 12.67 9.80 1.39
N ALA A 35 12.91 9.89 2.70
CA ALA A 35 12.22 10.85 3.58
C ALA A 35 12.46 12.32 3.19
N GLN A 36 13.60 12.63 2.57
CA GLN A 36 13.96 13.98 2.17
C GLN A 36 13.59 14.34 0.73
N SER A 37 13.32 13.38 -0.12
CA SER A 37 13.09 13.58 -1.56
C SER A 37 11.65 13.82 -1.96
N GLY A 38 10.68 13.35 -1.16
CA GLY A 38 9.27 13.26 -1.54
C GLY A 38 8.94 12.04 -2.41
N THR A 39 9.92 11.20 -2.78
CA THR A 39 9.69 9.92 -3.43
C THR A 39 8.89 9.00 -2.53
N VAL A 40 7.76 8.49 -3.00
CA VAL A 40 6.89 7.61 -2.19
C VAL A 40 7.50 6.22 -2.08
N ALA A 41 7.66 5.72 -0.85
CA ALA A 41 8.12 4.37 -0.58
C ALA A 41 6.93 3.39 -0.75
N VAL A 42 6.98 2.49 -1.73
CA VAL A 42 5.89 1.52 -1.98
C VAL A 42 6.31 0.15 -1.46
N SER A 43 5.62 -0.31 -0.42
CA SER A 43 5.79 -1.68 0.09
C SER A 43 4.84 -2.64 -0.62
N LEU A 44 5.36 -3.80 -0.98
CA LEU A 44 4.68 -4.87 -1.73
C LEU A 44 4.69 -6.17 -0.90
N PRO A 45 4.00 -6.23 0.26
CA PRO A 45 4.15 -7.33 1.21
C PRO A 45 3.61 -8.68 0.70
N GLY A 46 2.89 -8.67 -0.42
CA GLY A 46 2.45 -9.88 -1.10
C GLY A 46 3.60 -10.69 -1.67
N THR A 47 4.66 -10.04 -2.14
CA THR A 47 5.82 -10.69 -2.77
C THR A 47 6.65 -11.49 -1.77
N PRO A 48 7.18 -10.93 -0.66
CA PRO A 48 7.90 -11.73 0.33
C PRO A 48 7.00 -12.80 0.95
N PHE A 49 5.69 -12.55 1.11
CA PHE A 49 4.76 -13.58 1.56
C PHE A 49 4.66 -14.74 0.56
N GLY A 50 4.51 -14.46 -0.73
CA GLY A 50 4.41 -15.46 -1.79
C GLY A 50 5.69 -16.29 -1.96
N LEU A 51 6.85 -15.70 -1.73
CA LEU A 51 8.16 -16.33 -1.77
C LEU A 51 8.54 -17.03 -0.44
N ASN A 52 7.71 -16.92 0.59
CA ASN A 52 7.99 -17.41 1.94
C ASN A 52 9.28 -16.82 2.55
N GLU A 53 9.52 -15.52 2.27
CA GLU A 53 10.64 -14.77 2.84
C GLU A 53 10.31 -14.31 4.28
N GLU A 54 11.35 -14.16 5.10
CA GLU A 54 11.20 -13.69 6.48
C GLU A 54 11.24 -12.16 6.58
N GLU A 55 11.97 -11.50 5.69
CA GLU A 55 12.18 -10.06 5.71
C GLU A 55 11.12 -9.33 4.88
N TYR A 56 10.78 -8.14 5.35
CA TYR A 56 9.80 -7.23 4.74
C TYR A 56 10.35 -5.81 4.74
N THR A 57 9.72 -4.93 3.95
CA THR A 57 10.01 -3.50 3.95
C THR A 57 10.06 -2.95 5.39
N PRO A 58 11.09 -2.19 5.80
CA PRO A 58 11.21 -1.56 7.13
C PRO A 58 10.23 -0.38 7.27
N ALA A 59 8.93 -0.70 7.31
CA ALA A 59 7.85 0.27 7.17
C ALA A 59 7.78 1.27 8.34
N GLN A 60 8.06 0.82 9.57
CA GLN A 60 8.05 1.72 10.73
C GLN A 60 9.20 2.72 10.66
N GLU A 61 10.38 2.27 10.29
CA GLU A 61 11.57 3.12 10.13
C GLU A 61 11.36 4.18 9.03
N LEU A 62 10.70 3.81 7.93
CA LEU A 62 10.32 4.74 6.86
C LEU A 62 9.34 5.80 7.37
N ILE A 63 8.29 5.40 8.09
CA ILE A 63 7.30 6.31 8.67
C ILE A 63 7.93 7.23 9.72
N ASP A 64 8.74 6.68 10.62
CA ASP A 64 9.41 7.44 11.69
C ASP A 64 10.42 8.46 11.13
N ALA A 65 11.03 8.17 9.99
CA ALA A 65 11.87 9.10 9.25
C ALA A 65 11.08 10.18 8.49
N GLY A 66 9.76 10.06 8.38
CA GLY A 66 8.88 10.99 7.69
C GLY A 66 8.66 10.68 6.20
N ALA A 67 9.06 9.51 5.72
CA ALA A 67 8.76 9.08 4.35
C ALA A 67 7.26 8.77 4.18
N ILE A 68 6.72 9.04 2.99
CA ILE A 68 5.37 8.63 2.63
C ILE A 68 5.42 7.15 2.26
N LEU A 69 4.74 6.30 3.04
CA LEU A 69 4.63 4.87 2.78
C LEU A 69 3.32 4.55 2.07
N ALA A 70 3.39 3.88 0.92
CA ALA A 70 2.26 3.34 0.19
C ALA A 70 2.27 1.80 0.18
N LEU A 71 1.13 1.20 -0.16
CA LEU A 71 0.94 -0.25 -0.31
C LEU A 71 0.39 -0.56 -1.69
N ALA A 72 0.89 -1.62 -2.32
CA ALA A 72 0.34 -2.20 -3.53
C ALA A 72 0.38 -3.74 -3.48
N SER A 73 -0.34 -4.39 -4.39
CA SER A 73 -0.46 -5.85 -4.44
C SER A 73 0.68 -6.52 -5.18
N ASP A 74 1.32 -5.80 -6.09
CA ASP A 74 2.30 -6.36 -7.04
C ASP A 74 1.77 -7.63 -7.74
N ILE A 75 0.50 -7.58 -8.16
CA ILE A 75 -0.11 -8.75 -8.79
C ILE A 75 0.65 -9.18 -10.04
N ASN A 76 1.25 -10.34 -9.96
CA ASN A 76 1.99 -10.96 -11.06
C ASN A 76 2.01 -12.49 -10.93
N PRO A 77 2.18 -13.25 -12.03
CA PRO A 77 2.17 -14.71 -11.99
C PRO A 77 3.42 -15.34 -11.37
N GLY A 78 4.47 -14.56 -11.11
CA GLY A 78 5.76 -15.07 -10.60
C GLY A 78 5.79 -15.19 -9.08
N THR A 79 5.50 -14.09 -8.38
CA THR A 79 5.77 -13.97 -6.95
C THR A 79 4.55 -13.60 -6.10
N SER A 80 3.55 -12.91 -6.69
CA SER A 80 2.42 -12.39 -5.93
C SER A 80 1.11 -12.49 -6.72
N TRP A 81 0.53 -13.69 -6.80
CA TRP A 81 -0.79 -13.85 -7.42
C TRP A 81 -1.89 -13.47 -6.42
N CYS A 82 -1.93 -12.19 -6.07
CA CYS A 82 -2.86 -11.66 -5.08
C CYS A 82 -3.67 -10.48 -5.64
N GLU A 83 -4.95 -10.68 -5.88
CA GLU A 83 -5.91 -9.67 -6.37
C GLU A 83 -6.54 -8.87 -5.22
N SER A 84 -6.26 -9.25 -3.95
CA SER A 84 -6.97 -8.74 -2.78
C SER A 84 -6.16 -7.68 -2.03
N MET A 85 -6.47 -6.41 -2.24
CA MET A 85 -5.92 -5.34 -1.38
C MET A 85 -6.30 -5.48 0.09
N GLN A 86 -7.43 -6.14 0.44
CA GLN A 86 -7.77 -6.46 1.82
C GLN A 86 -6.73 -7.40 2.46
N PHE A 87 -6.23 -8.38 1.70
CA PHE A 87 -5.17 -9.26 2.16
C PHE A 87 -3.84 -8.50 2.33
N ILE A 88 -3.53 -7.59 1.41
CA ILE A 88 -2.35 -6.72 1.52
C ILE A 88 -2.42 -5.84 2.78
N LEU A 89 -3.58 -5.24 3.09
CA LEU A 89 -3.78 -4.50 4.34
C LEU A 89 -3.59 -5.39 5.58
N ALA A 90 -4.02 -6.65 5.51
CA ALA A 90 -3.82 -7.60 6.60
C ALA A 90 -2.34 -7.97 6.80
N LEU A 91 -1.60 -8.15 5.70
CA LEU A 91 -0.14 -8.36 5.74
C LEU A 91 0.57 -7.12 6.31
N ALA A 92 0.18 -5.93 5.88
CA ALA A 92 0.74 -4.68 6.39
C ALA A 92 0.59 -4.56 7.92
N CYS A 93 -0.58 -4.90 8.45
CA CYS A 93 -0.80 -4.90 9.89
C CYS A 93 0.03 -5.96 10.63
N ARG A 94 0.29 -7.13 10.03
CA ARG A 94 0.92 -8.28 10.69
C ARG A 94 2.42 -8.36 10.49
N LYS A 95 2.89 -7.97 9.30
CA LYS A 95 4.28 -8.13 8.89
C LYS A 95 5.06 -6.81 8.91
N LEU A 96 4.38 -5.70 8.63
CA LEU A 96 4.98 -4.36 8.63
C LEU A 96 4.70 -3.58 9.93
N GLY A 97 3.92 -4.14 10.85
CA GLY A 97 3.58 -3.49 12.12
C GLY A 97 2.66 -2.27 12.01
N LEU A 98 2.00 -2.07 10.87
CA LEU A 98 1.12 -0.91 10.68
C LEU A 98 -0.16 -1.03 11.49
N THR A 99 -0.63 0.08 12.03
CA THR A 99 -2.00 0.16 12.54
C THR A 99 -2.99 0.07 11.35
N PRO A 100 -4.25 -0.37 11.58
CA PRO A 100 -5.25 -0.41 10.52
C PRO A 100 -5.45 0.94 9.81
N ALA A 101 -5.36 2.05 10.54
CA ALA A 101 -5.47 3.39 9.97
C ALA A 101 -4.29 3.70 9.02
N GLN A 102 -3.06 3.41 9.43
CA GLN A 102 -1.86 3.58 8.60
C GLN A 102 -1.94 2.70 7.36
N ALA A 103 -2.35 1.44 7.50
CA ALA A 103 -2.48 0.52 6.37
C ALA A 103 -3.52 1.02 5.34
N ILE A 104 -4.67 1.55 5.79
CA ILE A 104 -5.69 2.11 4.90
C ILE A 104 -5.16 3.37 4.22
N ALA A 105 -4.52 4.31 4.95
CA ALA A 105 -3.91 5.49 4.35
C ALA A 105 -2.85 5.11 3.31
N ALA A 106 -2.01 4.12 3.62
CA ALA A 106 -0.99 3.61 2.70
C ALA A 106 -1.60 2.98 1.43
N GLY A 107 -2.72 2.28 1.55
CA GLY A 107 -3.44 1.68 0.40
C GLY A 107 -4.40 2.62 -0.33
N THR A 108 -4.51 3.89 0.08
CA THR A 108 -5.44 4.86 -0.52
C THR A 108 -4.74 6.16 -0.90
N ILE A 109 -4.70 7.15 0.01
CA ILE A 109 -4.16 8.48 -0.30
C ILE A 109 -2.66 8.44 -0.62
N ASN A 110 -1.87 7.65 0.13
CA ASN A 110 -0.44 7.53 -0.15
C ASN A 110 -0.17 6.76 -1.45
N ALA A 111 -0.98 5.74 -1.76
CA ALA A 111 -0.92 5.04 -3.04
C ALA A 111 -1.31 5.97 -4.21
N ALA A 112 -2.24 6.90 -3.99
CA ALA A 112 -2.55 7.94 -4.97
C ALA A 112 -1.36 8.88 -5.18
N ALA A 113 -0.65 9.27 -4.10
CA ALA A 113 0.56 10.11 -4.18
C ALA A 113 1.67 9.41 -4.98
N ALA A 114 1.87 8.09 -4.82
CA ALA A 114 2.84 7.32 -5.62
C ALA A 114 2.57 7.41 -7.14
N LEU A 115 1.34 7.76 -7.53
CA LEU A 115 0.91 7.93 -8.93
C LEU A 115 0.75 9.40 -9.33
N ASN A 116 1.05 10.37 -8.45
CA ASN A 116 0.77 11.81 -8.62
C ASN A 116 -0.73 12.08 -8.88
N LEU A 117 -1.61 11.37 -8.18
CA LEU A 117 -3.07 11.46 -8.32
C LEU A 117 -3.79 11.86 -7.02
N GLU A 118 -3.07 12.22 -5.96
CA GLU A 118 -3.60 12.53 -4.64
C GLU A 118 -4.59 13.70 -4.63
N ASP A 119 -4.47 14.64 -5.57
CA ASP A 119 -5.42 15.73 -5.75
C ASP A 119 -6.77 15.28 -6.34
N ARG A 120 -6.82 14.05 -6.90
CA ARG A 120 -7.97 13.55 -7.65
C ARG A 120 -8.67 12.36 -7.00
N ILE A 121 -7.90 11.49 -6.31
CA ILE A 121 -8.38 10.24 -5.71
C ILE A 121 -7.67 9.99 -4.36
N GLY A 122 -8.04 8.89 -3.70
CA GLY A 122 -7.36 8.39 -2.50
C GLY A 122 -7.94 8.88 -1.18
N SER A 123 -8.77 9.92 -1.19
CA SER A 123 -9.49 10.42 0.00
C SER A 123 -10.91 10.85 -0.34
N ILE A 124 -11.75 10.97 0.69
CA ILE A 124 -13.15 11.43 0.56
C ILE A 124 -13.17 12.93 0.82
N GLU A 125 -13.03 13.71 -0.22
CA GLU A 125 -12.99 15.17 -0.16
C GLU A 125 -13.82 15.78 -1.29
N VAL A 126 -14.35 17.00 -1.04
CA VAL A 126 -15.09 17.75 -2.06
C VAL A 126 -14.16 18.09 -3.24
N GLY A 127 -14.60 17.77 -4.44
CA GLY A 127 -13.83 17.98 -5.67
C GLY A 127 -13.06 16.76 -6.17
N LYS A 128 -12.85 15.75 -5.32
CA LYS A 128 -12.21 14.49 -5.75
C LYS A 128 -13.22 13.54 -6.40
N GLN A 129 -12.69 12.63 -7.19
CA GLN A 129 -13.46 11.62 -7.90
C GLN A 129 -14.13 10.66 -6.90
N ALA A 130 -15.43 10.42 -7.06
CA ALA A 130 -16.18 9.51 -6.22
C ALA A 130 -15.85 8.04 -6.55
N ASP A 131 -14.69 7.58 -6.07
CA ASP A 131 -14.25 6.19 -6.06
C ASP A 131 -14.33 5.69 -4.62
N LEU A 132 -15.41 4.98 -4.27
CA LEU A 132 -15.73 4.64 -2.90
C LEU A 132 -16.04 3.14 -2.76
N LEU A 133 -15.77 2.60 -1.58
CA LEU A 133 -16.18 1.27 -1.17
C LEU A 133 -17.14 1.37 0.02
N LEU A 134 -18.29 0.71 -0.06
CA LEU A 134 -19.08 0.39 1.12
C LEU A 134 -18.68 -0.99 1.63
N LEU A 135 -18.45 -1.07 2.93
CA LEU A 135 -18.06 -2.32 3.59
C LEU A 135 -19.27 -2.93 4.32
N SER A 136 -19.34 -4.25 4.39
CA SER A 136 -20.35 -5.02 5.13
C SER A 136 -20.03 -5.13 6.63
N VAL A 137 -19.23 -4.21 7.16
CA VAL A 137 -18.80 -4.15 8.56
C VAL A 137 -18.89 -2.72 9.08
N GLU A 138 -19.16 -2.58 10.38
CA GLU A 138 -19.30 -1.27 11.01
C GLU A 138 -17.95 -0.63 11.40
N ASP A 139 -16.89 -1.44 11.50
CA ASP A 139 -15.57 -1.00 11.95
C ASP A 139 -14.52 -1.29 10.88
N TYR A 140 -13.89 -0.23 10.38
CA TYR A 140 -12.86 -0.31 9.35
C TYR A 140 -11.65 -1.18 9.74
N ARG A 141 -11.39 -1.34 11.05
CA ARG A 141 -10.30 -2.19 11.57
C ARG A 141 -10.47 -3.65 11.19
N GLN A 142 -11.69 -4.07 10.86
CA GLN A 142 -11.97 -5.42 10.40
C GLN A 142 -11.35 -5.74 9.03
N LEU A 143 -11.02 -4.74 8.21
CA LEU A 143 -10.30 -4.94 6.93
C LEU A 143 -8.97 -5.65 7.12
N GLY A 144 -8.17 -5.23 8.10
CA GLY A 144 -6.91 -5.89 8.43
C GLY A 144 -7.06 -7.17 9.26
N TYR A 145 -8.23 -7.44 9.83
CA TYR A 145 -8.47 -8.60 10.71
C TYR A 145 -9.11 -9.77 9.98
N ARG A 146 -10.20 -9.55 9.22
CA ARG A 146 -10.97 -10.56 8.50
C ARG A 146 -10.46 -10.78 7.07
N PHE A 147 -9.21 -11.18 6.93
CA PHE A 147 -8.51 -11.27 5.65
C PHE A 147 -8.98 -12.41 4.73
N GLY A 148 -9.72 -13.38 5.26
CA GLY A 148 -10.20 -14.56 4.52
C GLY A 148 -11.53 -14.39 3.79
N THR A 149 -12.12 -13.18 3.81
CA THR A 149 -13.41 -12.91 3.17
C THR A 149 -13.41 -11.50 2.55
N ASN A 150 -14.15 -11.34 1.46
CA ASN A 150 -14.36 -10.02 0.87
C ASN A 150 -15.40 -9.25 1.67
N LEU A 151 -15.00 -8.12 2.25
CA LEU A 151 -15.87 -7.24 3.04
C LEU A 151 -16.51 -6.12 2.22
N VAL A 152 -16.25 -6.04 0.91
CA VAL A 152 -16.83 -5.01 0.05
C VAL A 152 -18.27 -5.38 -0.32
N ALA A 153 -19.22 -4.61 0.19
CA ALA A 153 -20.66 -4.77 -0.14
C ALA A 153 -21.03 -4.03 -1.43
N MET A 154 -20.37 -2.91 -1.73
CA MET A 154 -20.66 -2.08 -2.90
C MET A 154 -19.41 -1.33 -3.36
N VAL A 155 -19.25 -1.19 -4.65
CA VAL A 155 -18.24 -0.35 -5.29
C VAL A 155 -18.94 0.80 -5.99
N ILE A 156 -18.44 2.01 -5.75
CA ILE A 156 -18.80 3.22 -6.51
C ILE A 156 -17.54 3.65 -7.27
N LYS A 157 -17.64 3.73 -8.59
CA LYS A 157 -16.53 4.14 -9.47
C LYS A 157 -16.97 5.34 -10.30
N ARG A 158 -16.27 6.47 -10.14
CA ARG A 158 -16.60 7.75 -10.82
C ARG A 158 -18.08 8.14 -10.63
N GLY A 159 -18.60 7.94 -9.41
CA GLY A 159 -19.99 8.21 -9.07
C GLY A 159 -21.01 7.15 -9.55
N SER A 160 -20.61 6.14 -10.32
CA SER A 160 -21.48 5.06 -10.75
C SER A 160 -21.41 3.88 -9.78
N ILE A 161 -22.58 3.33 -9.45
CA ILE A 161 -22.71 2.23 -8.48
C ILE A 161 -22.57 0.88 -9.20
N PHE A 162 -21.65 0.06 -8.73
CA PHE A 162 -21.50 -1.33 -9.10
C PHE A 162 -21.82 -2.20 -7.88
N ARG A 163 -22.73 -3.17 -8.03
CA ARG A 163 -23.01 -4.14 -6.96
C ARG A 163 -22.00 -5.27 -7.03
N VAL A 164 -21.43 -5.59 -5.88
CA VAL A 164 -20.68 -6.84 -5.71
C VAL A 164 -21.72 -7.92 -5.43
N ASN A 165 -21.88 -8.90 -6.33
CA ASN A 165 -22.67 -10.09 -6.02
C ASN A 165 -21.93 -10.88 -4.95
N THR A 166 -22.38 -10.77 -3.71
CA THR A 166 -22.02 -11.75 -2.69
C THR A 166 -22.63 -13.08 -3.10
N LEU A 167 -21.80 -14.03 -3.50
CA LEU A 167 -22.22 -15.41 -3.57
C LEU A 167 -22.67 -15.79 -2.15
N SER A 168 -23.98 -15.98 -2.02
CA SER A 168 -24.66 -16.48 -0.80
C SER A 168 -24.24 -17.91 -0.51
#